data_23d43f990fd59d04a38ac3d491b7c81e
#
_entry.id   23d43f990fd59d04a38ac3d491b7c81e
#
_cell.length_a   1.000
_cell.length_b   1.000
_cell.length_c   1.000
_cell.angle_alpha   90.00
_cell.angle_beta   90.00
_cell.angle_gamma   90.00
#
_symmetry.space_group_name_H-M   'P 1'
#
loop_
_entity.id
_entity.type
_entity.pdbx_description
1 polymer ?
#
loop_
_entity_poly.entity_id
_entity_poly.type
_entity_poly.pdbx_seq_one_letter_code
_entity_poly.pdbx_strand_id
1 'polypeptide(L)'
;MKRSFIYIACFLLLSLAQLSCDDFLREKPRDRIFEEEAYKNLSDLYLNAVASLYNNIGGYSDSQGLQGTGRGIYDLNTFTTDEAIMPTRGGDWYDGGFWQGLYLHNWGVNNDAIQATWEYLYKVIGLSNKSLERIAQYAGTHNDRELVAYEAEVRALRALYYYHLVDLFGNVPLVLSSSMPVKEVKQSTRQEVYDFVVRELQQSAPELNTAHSNLPGTYYGRITRPVAHFLWAKLALNAEVYTDNDWTDGIRPDGRNIYFNVDGEELNAWQTVEAYCDSVTKSGYRLEEDYTTNFAVFNESSAENIFIIPMNKNLYTNQMQYLFRSRHYNHAKAYGLSGENGSSATIEVLKTFAYGTPQVDPRFDKCYFAGIVYDLKGNVVRLDDGTILEYLPWEVALDISNEPYEKTAGARMKKYEVDDTGTKDGKLMENDIVLYRYADVLLMKSEAKVRNGENGDEELNRVRSRVAAPYREATLNTLLDERQLEFAWEGWRRQDLVRFGLFTRPYSSRPQLAGEASGYTTVFPIPDKVRRMNPNLVQNPGYK
;
A
#
# COMPACT_ATOMS: atom_id res chain seq x y z
N MET A 1 -14.40 -27.74 80.82
CA MET A 1 -13.30 -26.86 80.25
C MET A 1 -12.52 -27.47 79.09
N LYS A 2 -12.12 -28.72 79.04
CA LYS A 2 -11.36 -29.29 77.95
C LYS A 2 -12.07 -29.33 76.58
N ARG A 3 -13.38 -29.54 76.53
CA ARG A 3 -14.16 -29.58 75.27
C ARG A 3 -14.39 -28.20 74.66
N SER A 4 -14.52 -27.14 75.46
CA SER A 4 -14.67 -25.76 74.91
C SER A 4 -13.38 -25.24 74.29
N PHE A 5 -12.24 -25.67 74.79
CA PHE A 5 -10.93 -25.29 74.18
C PHE A 5 -10.71 -25.93 72.78
N ILE A 6 -11.20 -27.15 72.58
CA ILE A 6 -11.09 -27.85 71.30
C ILE A 6 -11.96 -27.15 70.24
N TYR A 7 -13.18 -26.70 70.58
CA TYR A 7 -14.07 -25.97 69.62
C TYR A 7 -13.51 -24.59 69.27
N ILE A 8 -12.89 -23.88 70.21
CA ILE A 8 -12.25 -22.59 69.96
C ILE A 8 -10.99 -22.77 69.09
N ALA A 9 -10.19 -23.82 69.34
CA ALA A 9 -9.02 -24.13 68.50
C ALA A 9 -9.40 -24.56 67.09
N CYS A 10 -10.49 -25.36 66.90
CA CYS A 10 -11.02 -25.72 65.59
C CYS A 10 -11.60 -24.51 64.82
N PHE A 11 -12.26 -23.60 65.53
CA PHE A 11 -12.82 -22.38 64.93
C PHE A 11 -11.70 -21.40 64.48
N LEU A 12 -10.65 -21.27 65.26
CA LEU A 12 -9.43 -20.49 64.93
C LEU A 12 -8.67 -21.11 63.74
N LEU A 13 -8.56 -22.44 63.66
CA LEU A 13 -7.96 -23.14 62.54
C LEU A 13 -8.80 -23.02 61.24
N LEU A 14 -10.12 -23.04 61.33
CA LEU A 14 -11.00 -22.82 60.19
C LEU A 14 -10.98 -21.35 59.69
N SER A 15 -10.84 -20.37 60.61
CA SER A 15 -10.72 -18.96 60.23
C SER A 15 -9.34 -18.60 59.63
N LEU A 16 -8.28 -19.31 60.01
CA LEU A 16 -6.96 -19.18 59.37
C LEU A 16 -6.89 -19.82 57.97
N ALA A 17 -7.71 -20.85 57.75
CA ALA A 17 -7.82 -21.46 56.40
C ALA A 17 -8.55 -20.60 55.35
N GLN A 18 -9.29 -19.58 55.79
CA GLN A 18 -10.00 -18.63 54.91
C GLN A 18 -9.11 -17.44 54.49
N LEU A 19 -7.92 -17.27 55.09
CA LEU A 19 -6.99 -16.19 54.73
C LEU A 19 -5.90 -16.63 53.75
N SER A 20 -5.98 -17.86 53.23
CA SER A 20 -5.01 -18.41 52.31
C SER A 20 -5.62 -18.60 50.94
N CYS A 21 -5.01 -17.93 49.96
CA CYS A 21 -5.00 -18.26 48.55
C CYS A 21 -6.07 -17.67 47.63
N ASP A 22 -6.29 -16.38 47.64
CA ASP A 22 -6.80 -15.72 46.44
C ASP A 22 -5.71 -15.67 45.32
N ASP A 23 -4.45 -15.58 45.69
CA ASP A 23 -3.32 -15.56 44.73
C ASP A 23 -2.95 -16.95 44.19
N PHE A 24 -3.25 -18.03 44.93
CA PHE A 24 -2.96 -19.41 44.49
C PHE A 24 -4.02 -19.96 43.55
N LEU A 25 -5.24 -19.42 43.55
CA LEU A 25 -6.33 -19.80 42.64
C LEU A 25 -6.40 -18.94 41.36
N ARG A 26 -5.60 -17.91 41.26
CA ARG A 26 -5.42 -17.17 39.99
C ARG A 26 -4.48 -17.97 39.12
N GLU A 27 -5.04 -18.78 38.22
CA GLU A 27 -4.30 -19.33 37.10
C GLU A 27 -3.65 -18.17 36.35
N LYS A 28 -2.31 -18.06 36.43
CA LYS A 28 -1.53 -17.22 35.52
C LYS A 28 -1.20 -18.07 34.30
N PRO A 29 -1.97 -17.94 33.20
CA PRO A 29 -1.66 -18.66 31.97
C PRO A 29 -0.22 -18.31 31.57
N ARG A 30 0.62 -19.32 31.34
CA ARG A 30 2.02 -19.11 30.93
C ARG A 30 2.18 -18.77 29.45
N ASP A 31 1.07 -18.86 28.73
CA ASP A 31 0.94 -18.65 27.27
C ASP A 31 0.28 -17.31 26.91
N ARG A 32 -0.07 -16.48 27.92
CA ARG A 32 -0.68 -15.16 27.73
C ARG A 32 -0.03 -14.12 28.62
N ILE A 33 0.29 -12.97 28.02
CA ILE A 33 0.71 -11.77 28.75
C ILE A 33 -0.55 -11.06 29.26
N PHE A 34 -0.65 -10.81 30.57
CA PHE A 34 -1.72 -10.00 31.11
C PHE A 34 -1.61 -8.56 30.62
N GLU A 35 -2.73 -7.90 30.41
CA GLU A 35 -2.76 -6.54 29.88
C GLU A 35 -1.94 -5.56 30.76
N GLU A 36 -1.98 -5.74 32.07
CA GLU A 36 -1.18 -4.97 33.04
C GLU A 36 0.32 -5.21 32.89
N GLU A 37 0.73 -6.38 32.42
CA GLU A 37 2.14 -6.73 32.17
C GLU A 37 2.63 -6.26 30.81
N ALA A 38 1.73 -6.15 29.83
CA ALA A 38 2.04 -5.74 28.46
C ALA A 38 2.45 -4.26 28.35
N TYR A 39 2.18 -3.44 29.37
CA TYR A 39 2.41 -1.98 29.36
C TYR A 39 3.09 -1.49 30.65
N LYS A 40 3.91 -2.33 31.30
CA LYS A 40 4.54 -2.02 32.60
C LYS A 40 5.56 -0.88 32.55
N ASN A 41 6.22 -0.73 31.44
CA ASN A 41 7.29 0.25 31.25
C ASN A 41 7.27 0.76 29.83
N LEU A 42 8.07 1.78 29.56
CA LEU A 42 8.13 2.47 28.28
C LEU A 42 8.52 1.53 27.12
N SER A 43 9.41 0.57 27.34
CA SER A 43 9.82 -0.41 26.32
C SER A 43 8.67 -1.35 25.95
N ASP A 44 7.96 -1.88 26.96
CA ASP A 44 6.80 -2.76 26.73
C ASP A 44 5.66 -1.99 26.05
N LEU A 45 5.42 -0.73 26.46
CA LEU A 45 4.46 0.15 25.81
C LEU A 45 4.83 0.34 24.33
N TYR A 46 6.09 0.66 24.03
CA TYR A 46 6.54 0.81 22.64
C TYR A 46 6.31 -0.46 21.82
N LEU A 47 6.76 -1.60 22.30
CA LEU A 47 6.64 -2.88 21.58
C LEU A 47 5.18 -3.26 21.29
N ASN A 48 4.30 -3.07 22.28
CA ASN A 48 2.92 -3.55 22.19
C ASN A 48 1.95 -2.52 21.59
N ALA A 49 2.20 -1.22 21.76
CA ALA A 49 1.31 -0.17 21.24
C ALA A 49 1.81 0.47 19.93
N VAL A 50 3.10 0.49 19.66
CA VAL A 50 3.66 1.15 18.47
C VAL A 50 4.23 0.14 17.48
N ALA A 51 5.24 -0.61 17.89
CA ALA A 51 5.96 -1.54 17.01
C ALA A 51 5.04 -2.62 16.42
N SER A 52 4.06 -3.12 17.20
CA SER A 52 3.09 -4.12 16.75
C SER A 52 2.23 -3.68 15.56
N LEU A 53 2.04 -2.36 15.37
CA LEU A 53 1.27 -1.83 14.24
C LEU A 53 1.99 -2.04 12.92
N TYR A 54 3.32 -1.99 12.92
CA TYR A 54 4.14 -2.17 11.72
C TYR A 54 4.05 -3.57 11.12
N ASN A 55 3.71 -4.58 11.93
CA ASN A 55 3.44 -5.93 11.41
C ASN A 55 2.29 -5.96 10.39
N ASN A 56 1.43 -4.93 10.40
CA ASN A 56 0.32 -4.85 9.48
C ASN A 56 0.65 -4.09 8.18
N ILE A 57 1.75 -3.33 8.10
CA ILE A 57 2.11 -2.59 6.88
C ILE A 57 2.43 -3.54 5.74
N GLY A 58 3.29 -4.51 5.96
CA GLY A 58 3.61 -5.56 5.00
C GLY A 58 2.56 -6.66 4.90
N GLY A 59 1.70 -6.75 5.89
CA GLY A 59 0.68 -7.77 6.02
C GLY A 59 1.13 -9.00 6.79
N TYR A 60 0.19 -9.60 7.50
CA TYR A 60 0.41 -10.80 8.29
C TYR A 60 0.17 -12.10 7.50
N SER A 61 -0.58 -12.01 6.41
CA SER A 61 -0.92 -13.10 5.52
C SER A 61 -0.90 -12.63 4.06
N ASP A 62 -1.02 -13.57 3.14
CA ASP A 62 -0.90 -13.37 1.69
C ASP A 62 -1.80 -12.27 1.11
N SER A 63 -2.89 -11.92 1.78
CA SER A 63 -3.89 -10.98 1.26
C SER A 63 -3.93 -9.63 1.98
N GLN A 64 -3.11 -9.40 3.00
CA GLN A 64 -3.21 -8.21 3.82
C GLN A 64 -1.88 -7.47 3.95
N GLY A 65 -1.88 -6.21 3.55
CA GLY A 65 -0.74 -5.30 3.57
C GLY A 65 -0.96 -4.15 2.60
N LEU A 66 -0.19 -3.07 2.73
CA LEU A 66 -0.30 -1.91 1.85
C LEU A 66 0.11 -2.22 0.41
N GLN A 67 1.04 -3.14 0.24
CA GLN A 67 1.42 -3.72 -1.05
C GLN A 67 0.91 -5.15 -1.14
N GLY A 68 -0.33 -5.32 -0.76
CA GLY A 68 -0.97 -6.61 -0.55
C GLY A 68 -0.65 -7.66 -1.59
N THR A 69 -0.48 -8.79 -1.10
CA THR A 69 0.16 -9.90 -1.74
C THR A 69 -0.80 -10.77 -2.53
N GLY A 70 -2.06 -10.81 -2.16
CA GLY A 70 -3.07 -11.56 -2.89
C GLY A 70 -4.45 -11.00 -2.65
N ARG A 71 -5.12 -10.49 -3.71
CA ARG A 71 -6.47 -9.93 -3.65
C ARG A 71 -6.64 -8.81 -2.62
N GLY A 72 -5.62 -7.93 -2.52
CA GLY A 72 -5.57 -6.79 -1.61
C GLY A 72 -5.41 -5.46 -2.34
N ILE A 73 -4.91 -4.46 -1.60
CA ILE A 73 -4.76 -3.07 -2.08
C ILE A 73 -3.96 -3.00 -3.39
N TYR A 74 -2.85 -3.73 -3.47
CA TYR A 74 -2.01 -3.73 -4.67
C TYR A 74 -2.79 -4.21 -5.91
N ASP A 75 -3.55 -5.29 -5.79
CA ASP A 75 -4.32 -5.85 -6.91
C ASP A 75 -5.44 -4.90 -7.33
N LEU A 76 -6.10 -4.25 -6.36
CA LEU A 76 -7.12 -3.23 -6.64
C LEU A 76 -6.53 -2.01 -7.35
N ASN A 77 -5.28 -1.63 -7.07
CA ASN A 77 -4.61 -0.49 -7.70
C ASN A 77 -3.93 -0.81 -9.02
N THR A 78 -3.66 -2.09 -9.30
CA THR A 78 -2.91 -2.54 -10.48
C THR A 78 -3.81 -3.14 -11.55
N PHE A 79 -4.61 -4.17 -11.19
CA PHE A 79 -5.41 -4.92 -12.16
C PHE A 79 -6.74 -4.27 -12.55
N THR A 80 -7.05 -3.11 -11.99
CA THR A 80 -8.18 -2.26 -12.44
C THR A 80 -7.74 -1.19 -13.44
N THR A 81 -6.50 -1.24 -13.93
CA THR A 81 -5.88 -0.15 -14.71
C THR A 81 -5.39 -0.63 -16.07
N ASP A 82 -4.90 0.32 -16.85
CA ASP A 82 -4.21 0.09 -18.12
C ASP A 82 -2.76 -0.40 -17.95
N GLU A 83 -2.34 -0.77 -16.71
CA GLU A 83 -0.97 -1.23 -16.43
C GLU A 83 -0.84 -2.75 -16.58
N ALA A 84 -1.68 -3.52 -15.93
CA ALA A 84 -1.54 -4.96 -15.85
C ALA A 84 -2.86 -5.70 -16.03
N ILE A 85 -2.76 -6.92 -16.55
CA ILE A 85 -3.86 -7.83 -16.79
C ILE A 85 -3.52 -9.21 -16.25
N MET A 86 -4.53 -9.96 -15.81
CA MET A 86 -4.43 -11.36 -15.45
C MET A 86 -5.22 -12.19 -16.48
N PRO A 87 -4.57 -12.66 -17.56
CA PRO A 87 -5.25 -13.45 -18.56
C PRO A 87 -5.73 -14.80 -18.02
N THR A 88 -6.93 -15.23 -18.41
CA THR A 88 -7.32 -16.62 -18.27
C THR A 88 -6.50 -17.46 -19.25
N ARG A 89 -5.80 -18.47 -18.74
CA ARG A 89 -4.90 -19.36 -19.47
C ARG A 89 -5.37 -20.82 -19.36
N GLY A 90 -6.27 -21.22 -20.24
CA GLY A 90 -6.93 -22.52 -20.13
C GLY A 90 -7.78 -22.62 -18.86
N GLY A 91 -7.38 -23.49 -17.93
CA GLY A 91 -8.04 -23.60 -16.63
C GLY A 91 -7.53 -22.65 -15.57
N ASP A 92 -6.37 -22.00 -15.80
CA ASP A 92 -5.69 -21.16 -14.82
C ASP A 92 -6.19 -19.70 -14.86
N TRP A 93 -6.22 -19.05 -13.68
CA TRP A 93 -6.53 -17.63 -13.50
C TRP A 93 -7.94 -17.18 -13.90
N TYR A 94 -8.86 -18.12 -14.15
CA TYR A 94 -10.26 -17.78 -14.30
C TYR A 94 -10.87 -17.34 -12.97
N ASP A 95 -10.62 -18.08 -11.89
CA ASP A 95 -11.06 -17.79 -10.51
C ASP A 95 -12.51 -17.28 -10.42
N GLY A 96 -13.43 -17.91 -11.18
CA GLY A 96 -14.82 -17.48 -11.24
C GLY A 96 -15.04 -16.12 -11.91
N GLY A 97 -14.09 -15.64 -12.72
CA GLY A 97 -14.13 -14.33 -13.39
C GLY A 97 -13.62 -13.16 -12.51
N PHE A 98 -12.97 -13.46 -11.38
CA PHE A 98 -12.50 -12.45 -10.44
C PHE A 98 -11.57 -11.42 -11.11
N TRP A 99 -10.51 -11.87 -11.77
CA TRP A 99 -9.51 -11.00 -12.39
C TRP A 99 -10.06 -10.22 -13.58
N GLN A 100 -10.89 -10.89 -14.39
CA GLN A 100 -11.61 -10.25 -15.49
C GLN A 100 -12.56 -9.16 -14.97
N GLY A 101 -13.25 -9.44 -13.84
CA GLY A 101 -14.13 -8.48 -13.17
C GLY A 101 -13.39 -7.23 -12.70
N LEU A 102 -12.16 -7.38 -12.16
CA LEU A 102 -11.32 -6.23 -11.80
C LEU A 102 -10.94 -5.42 -13.04
N TYR A 103 -10.41 -6.05 -14.07
CA TYR A 103 -9.96 -5.38 -15.27
C TYR A 103 -11.09 -4.67 -16.02
N LEU A 104 -12.28 -5.26 -16.07
CA LEU A 104 -13.46 -4.72 -16.72
C LEU A 104 -14.24 -3.73 -15.85
N HIS A 105 -13.82 -3.46 -14.63
CA HIS A 105 -14.53 -2.67 -13.60
C HIS A 105 -15.91 -3.25 -13.24
N ASN A 106 -16.12 -4.52 -13.48
CA ASN A 106 -17.37 -5.24 -13.20
C ASN A 106 -17.33 -5.95 -11.84
N TRP A 107 -16.95 -5.22 -10.79
CA TRP A 107 -17.00 -5.69 -9.41
C TRP A 107 -18.32 -5.31 -8.77
N GLY A 108 -18.80 -6.19 -7.87
CA GLY A 108 -20.00 -5.95 -7.07
C GLY A 108 -19.71 -5.70 -5.60
N VAL A 109 -20.75 -5.38 -4.85
CA VAL A 109 -20.74 -5.12 -3.40
C VAL A 109 -20.32 -6.33 -2.56
N ASN A 110 -20.30 -7.54 -3.13
CA ASN A 110 -19.89 -8.79 -2.50
C ASN A 110 -18.51 -9.27 -2.96
N ASN A 111 -17.69 -8.41 -3.58
CA ASN A 111 -16.35 -8.78 -4.00
C ASN A 111 -15.45 -9.01 -2.78
N ASP A 112 -14.86 -10.19 -2.67
CA ASP A 112 -14.06 -10.62 -1.51
C ASP A 112 -12.81 -9.77 -1.29
N ALA A 113 -12.13 -9.32 -2.36
CA ALA A 113 -10.95 -8.47 -2.23
C ALA A 113 -11.29 -7.08 -1.70
N ILE A 114 -12.40 -6.51 -2.15
CA ILE A 114 -12.90 -5.22 -1.67
C ILE A 114 -13.28 -5.33 -0.19
N GLN A 115 -13.97 -6.41 0.19
CA GLN A 115 -14.33 -6.66 1.59
C GLN A 115 -13.09 -6.88 2.47
N ALA A 116 -12.16 -7.72 2.04
CA ALA A 116 -10.94 -8.01 2.80
C ALA A 116 -10.07 -6.75 2.97
N THR A 117 -10.01 -5.89 1.94
CA THR A 117 -9.30 -4.60 2.00
C THR A 117 -9.95 -3.65 3.01
N TRP A 118 -11.28 -3.54 3.01
CA TRP A 118 -12.02 -2.75 4.00
C TRP A 118 -11.76 -3.24 5.43
N GLU A 119 -11.93 -4.54 5.65
CA GLU A 119 -11.74 -5.17 6.97
C GLU A 119 -10.29 -5.00 7.47
N TYR A 120 -9.31 -5.12 6.59
CA TYR A 120 -7.90 -4.90 6.90
C TYR A 120 -7.62 -3.46 7.34
N LEU A 121 -8.06 -2.47 6.57
CA LEU A 121 -7.81 -1.06 6.87
C LEU A 121 -8.45 -0.66 8.22
N TYR A 122 -9.70 -1.05 8.45
CA TYR A 122 -10.38 -0.77 9.72
C TYR A 122 -9.82 -1.56 10.90
N LYS A 123 -9.30 -2.77 10.68
CA LYS A 123 -8.58 -3.52 11.72
C LYS A 123 -7.40 -2.70 12.24
N VAL A 124 -6.58 -2.15 11.35
CA VAL A 124 -5.39 -1.41 11.77
C VAL A 124 -5.75 -0.06 12.38
N ILE A 125 -6.79 0.61 11.89
CA ILE A 125 -7.34 1.82 12.52
C ILE A 125 -7.81 1.52 13.95
N GLY A 126 -8.54 0.42 14.16
CA GLY A 126 -8.96 -0.01 15.49
C GLY A 126 -7.79 -0.30 16.43
N LEU A 127 -6.74 -0.95 15.92
CA LEU A 127 -5.50 -1.17 16.67
C LEU A 127 -4.80 0.16 16.99
N SER A 128 -4.73 1.10 16.05
CA SER A 128 -4.17 2.43 16.27
C SER A 128 -4.94 3.22 17.32
N ASN A 129 -6.28 3.17 17.32
CA ASN A 129 -7.10 3.79 18.36
C ASN A 129 -6.80 3.20 19.73
N LYS A 130 -6.73 1.85 19.84
CA LYS A 130 -6.37 1.18 21.08
C LYS A 130 -4.97 1.58 21.55
N SER A 131 -4.01 1.69 20.65
CA SER A 131 -2.65 2.14 20.96
C SER A 131 -2.63 3.57 21.52
N LEU A 132 -3.35 4.50 20.89
CA LEU A 132 -3.48 5.89 21.39
C LEU A 132 -4.12 5.93 22.79
N GLU A 133 -5.17 5.14 23.03
CA GLU A 133 -5.81 5.03 24.35
C GLU A 133 -4.83 4.49 25.40
N ARG A 134 -3.97 3.52 25.07
CA ARG A 134 -2.94 2.98 25.96
C ARG A 134 -1.81 3.96 26.24
N ILE A 135 -1.33 4.67 25.22
CA ILE A 135 -0.34 5.74 25.38
C ILE A 135 -0.89 6.83 26.31
N ALA A 136 -2.13 7.28 26.10
CA ALA A 136 -2.77 8.28 26.94
C ALA A 136 -2.97 7.79 28.40
N GLN A 137 -3.34 6.52 28.61
CA GLN A 137 -3.45 5.93 29.94
C GLN A 137 -2.09 5.89 30.65
N TYR A 138 -1.03 5.48 29.95
CA TYR A 138 0.32 5.44 30.51
C TYR A 138 0.82 6.85 30.85
N ALA A 139 0.60 7.82 29.98
CA ALA A 139 0.94 9.23 30.20
C ALA A 139 0.23 9.85 31.40
N GLY A 140 -0.94 9.34 31.80
CA GLY A 140 -1.65 9.79 33.00
C GLY A 140 -0.92 9.51 34.32
N THR A 141 0.06 8.60 34.32
CA THR A 141 0.84 8.18 35.51
C THR A 141 2.35 8.32 35.36
N HIS A 142 2.84 8.58 34.12
CA HIS A 142 4.25 8.68 33.77
C HIS A 142 4.48 9.94 32.93
N ASN A 143 5.68 10.51 33.05
CA ASN A 143 6.05 11.72 32.32
C ASN A 143 7.32 11.46 31.47
N ASP A 144 7.25 10.43 30.62
CA ASP A 144 8.34 10.07 29.73
C ASP A 144 8.28 10.94 28.46
N ARG A 145 9.40 11.52 28.09
CA ARG A 145 9.52 12.43 26.95
C ARG A 145 9.19 11.74 25.62
N GLU A 146 9.43 10.45 25.53
CA GLU A 146 9.24 9.62 24.35
C GLU A 146 7.75 9.43 24.01
N LEU A 147 6.85 9.62 24.96
CA LEU A 147 5.40 9.41 24.76
C LEU A 147 4.83 10.30 23.65
N VAL A 148 5.33 11.53 23.50
CA VAL A 148 4.91 12.46 22.46
C VAL A 148 5.26 11.89 21.07
N ALA A 149 6.47 11.34 20.93
CA ALA A 149 6.90 10.72 19.67
C ALA A 149 6.12 9.42 19.37
N TYR A 150 5.80 8.63 20.40
CA TYR A 150 4.98 7.41 20.24
C TYR A 150 3.55 7.74 19.79
N GLU A 151 2.93 8.75 20.41
CA GLU A 151 1.62 9.23 20.00
C GLU A 151 1.63 9.74 18.56
N ALA A 152 2.63 10.56 18.20
CA ALA A 152 2.79 11.10 16.86
C ALA A 152 2.94 9.99 15.81
N GLU A 153 3.73 8.97 16.11
CA GLU A 153 3.95 7.83 15.20
C GLU A 153 2.66 7.03 14.97
N VAL A 154 1.90 6.75 16.03
CA VAL A 154 0.61 6.05 15.90
C VAL A 154 -0.44 6.89 15.16
N ARG A 155 -0.48 8.22 15.40
CA ARG A 155 -1.35 9.14 14.65
C ARG A 155 -1.00 9.15 13.16
N ALA A 156 0.27 9.24 12.82
CA ALA A 156 0.73 9.21 11.43
C ALA A 156 0.41 7.87 10.74
N LEU A 157 0.55 6.74 11.44
CA LEU A 157 0.12 5.43 10.95
C LEU A 157 -1.40 5.40 10.72
N ARG A 158 -2.22 5.86 11.69
CA ARG A 158 -3.66 5.93 11.53
C ARG A 158 -4.06 6.80 10.34
N ALA A 159 -3.41 7.93 10.15
CA ALA A 159 -3.59 8.81 9.00
C ALA A 159 -3.29 8.08 7.67
N LEU A 160 -2.21 7.31 7.60
CA LEU A 160 -1.86 6.50 6.44
C LEU A 160 -2.96 5.50 6.06
N TYR A 161 -3.57 4.83 7.05
CA TYR A 161 -4.65 3.88 6.78
C TYR A 161 -5.96 4.56 6.38
N TYR A 162 -6.28 5.72 6.96
CA TYR A 162 -7.42 6.54 6.51
C TYR A 162 -7.19 7.13 5.12
N TYR A 163 -5.96 7.49 4.75
CA TYR A 163 -5.63 7.89 3.38
C TYR A 163 -6.01 6.80 2.37
N HIS A 164 -5.66 5.53 2.64
CA HIS A 164 -6.08 4.44 1.77
C HIS A 164 -7.60 4.23 1.74
N LEU A 165 -8.30 4.44 2.85
CA LEU A 165 -9.78 4.39 2.86
C LEU A 165 -10.41 5.49 2.00
N VAL A 166 -9.94 6.73 2.11
CA VAL A 166 -10.42 7.86 1.30
C VAL A 166 -10.18 7.61 -0.19
N ASP A 167 -9.00 7.10 -0.53
CA ASP A 167 -8.63 6.82 -1.93
C ASP A 167 -9.47 5.70 -2.53
N LEU A 168 -9.67 4.61 -1.79
CA LEU A 168 -10.32 3.42 -2.31
C LEU A 168 -11.85 3.46 -2.18
N PHE A 169 -12.40 4.08 -1.12
CA PHE A 169 -13.81 3.96 -0.78
C PHE A 169 -14.59 5.30 -0.70
N GLY A 170 -13.90 6.43 -0.76
CA GLY A 170 -14.55 7.74 -0.72
C GLY A 170 -15.19 8.04 0.64
N ASN A 171 -16.53 7.99 0.71
CA ASN A 171 -17.29 8.27 1.94
C ASN A 171 -17.20 7.09 2.92
N VAL A 172 -16.48 7.26 4.02
CA VAL A 172 -16.19 6.20 4.99
C VAL A 172 -16.37 6.69 6.44
N PRO A 173 -16.65 5.81 7.40
CA PRO A 173 -16.74 6.20 8.81
C PRO A 173 -15.42 6.72 9.41
N LEU A 174 -15.48 7.78 10.20
CA LEU A 174 -14.41 8.16 11.11
C LEU A 174 -14.63 7.49 12.48
N VAL A 175 -13.85 6.45 12.77
CA VAL A 175 -13.87 5.71 14.02
C VAL A 175 -12.62 6.06 14.81
N LEU A 176 -12.77 6.83 15.90
CA LEU A 176 -11.66 7.39 16.67
C LEU A 176 -11.52 6.78 18.07
N SER A 177 -12.33 5.80 18.40
CA SER A 177 -12.24 5.03 19.65
C SER A 177 -12.31 3.54 19.38
N SER A 178 -11.51 2.76 20.11
CA SER A 178 -11.50 1.29 20.02
C SER A 178 -12.76 0.65 20.60
N SER A 179 -13.50 1.36 21.42
CA SER A 179 -14.72 0.88 22.12
C SER A 179 -16.03 1.38 21.49
N MET A 180 -15.99 2.11 20.38
CA MET A 180 -17.20 2.65 19.75
C MET A 180 -18.12 1.52 19.25
N PRO A 181 -19.38 1.45 19.71
CA PRO A 181 -20.31 0.43 19.23
C PRO A 181 -20.61 0.60 17.74
N VAL A 182 -20.62 -0.50 16.98
CA VAL A 182 -20.83 -0.48 15.51
C VAL A 182 -22.09 0.29 15.12
N LYS A 183 -23.17 0.19 15.90
CA LYS A 183 -24.45 0.88 15.63
C LYS A 183 -24.40 2.40 15.82
N GLU A 184 -23.37 2.92 16.49
CA GLU A 184 -23.18 4.36 16.71
C GLU A 184 -22.25 4.97 15.67
N VAL A 185 -21.52 4.13 14.91
CA VAL A 185 -20.62 4.56 13.84
C VAL A 185 -21.44 5.15 12.70
N LYS A 186 -21.13 6.41 12.34
CA LYS A 186 -21.75 7.13 11.23
C LYS A 186 -20.75 7.28 10.09
N GLN A 187 -21.27 7.32 8.88
CA GLN A 187 -20.47 7.63 7.69
C GLN A 187 -20.10 9.11 7.70
N SER A 188 -18.88 9.42 7.28
CA SER A 188 -18.39 10.76 7.00
C SER A 188 -18.24 10.95 5.50
N THR A 189 -18.28 12.18 5.05
CA THR A 189 -17.98 12.52 3.65
C THR A 189 -16.50 12.31 3.35
N ARG A 190 -16.17 12.16 2.09
CA ARG A 190 -14.78 12.02 1.62
C ARG A 190 -13.90 13.17 2.12
N GLN A 191 -14.40 14.40 2.01
CA GLN A 191 -13.70 15.59 2.48
C GLN A 191 -13.49 15.59 4.01
N GLU A 192 -14.50 15.23 4.81
CA GLU A 192 -14.34 15.18 6.27
C GLU A 192 -13.24 14.21 6.70
N VAL A 193 -13.15 13.05 6.02
CA VAL A 193 -12.09 12.07 6.30
C VAL A 193 -10.74 12.58 5.81
N TYR A 194 -10.69 13.21 4.65
CA TYR A 194 -9.48 13.85 4.13
C TYR A 194 -8.96 14.93 5.08
N ASP A 195 -9.83 15.84 5.54
CA ASP A 195 -9.47 16.89 6.50
C ASP A 195 -8.98 16.31 7.83
N PHE A 196 -9.53 15.16 8.25
CA PHE A 196 -9.02 14.43 9.41
C PHE A 196 -7.60 13.93 9.18
N VAL A 197 -7.31 13.29 8.05
CA VAL A 197 -5.97 12.79 7.69
C VAL A 197 -4.96 13.93 7.67
N VAL A 198 -5.32 15.05 7.06
CA VAL A 198 -4.50 16.26 7.01
C VAL A 198 -4.16 16.77 8.42
N ARG A 199 -5.16 16.88 9.30
CA ARG A 199 -4.93 17.32 10.69
C ARG A 199 -4.06 16.34 11.49
N GLU A 200 -4.27 15.04 11.34
CA GLU A 200 -3.42 14.03 12.02
C GLU A 200 -1.95 14.18 11.64
N LEU A 201 -1.66 14.35 10.35
CA LEU A 201 -0.28 14.56 9.89
C LEU A 201 0.29 15.92 10.29
N GLN A 202 -0.52 16.99 10.25
CA GLN A 202 -0.08 18.30 10.67
C GLN A 202 0.33 18.32 12.15
N GLN A 203 -0.39 17.59 12.99
CA GLN A 203 -0.11 17.49 14.42
C GLN A 203 1.06 16.53 14.73
N SER A 204 1.21 15.46 13.96
CA SER A 204 2.20 14.43 14.25
C SER A 204 3.57 14.69 13.61
N ALA A 205 3.63 15.23 12.39
CA ALA A 205 4.89 15.37 11.65
C ALA A 205 5.99 16.13 12.41
N PRO A 206 5.73 17.22 13.15
CA PRO A 206 6.75 17.92 13.93
C PRO A 206 7.42 17.07 15.01
N GLU A 207 6.70 16.08 15.55
CA GLU A 207 7.15 15.22 16.65
C GLU A 207 7.81 13.92 16.15
N LEU A 208 7.71 13.62 14.84
CA LEU A 208 8.36 12.45 14.25
C LEU A 208 9.85 12.64 14.11
N ASN A 209 10.60 11.54 14.21
CA ASN A 209 12.04 11.53 13.99
C ASN A 209 12.40 11.89 12.55
N THR A 210 13.55 12.52 12.33
CA THR A 210 14.03 12.96 11.02
C THR A 210 14.91 11.93 10.30
N ALA A 211 15.11 10.74 10.88
CA ALA A 211 15.91 9.67 10.29
C ALA A 211 15.31 9.18 8.95
N HIS A 212 16.16 8.63 8.11
CA HIS A 212 15.74 7.91 6.92
C HIS A 212 15.12 6.57 7.31
N SER A 213 13.90 6.30 6.83
CA SER A 213 13.15 5.09 7.18
C SER A 213 13.68 3.82 6.50
N ASN A 214 14.33 3.96 5.35
CA ASN A 214 14.87 2.83 4.59
C ASN A 214 16.25 2.36 5.07
N LEU A 215 16.96 3.15 5.88
CA LEU A 215 18.29 2.77 6.37
C LEU A 215 18.19 1.84 7.58
N PRO A 216 19.01 0.77 7.65
CA PRO A 216 19.07 -0.11 8.81
C PRO A 216 19.34 0.65 10.12
N GLY A 217 18.62 0.30 11.18
CA GLY A 217 18.72 0.94 12.49
C GLY A 217 17.37 1.07 13.20
N THR A 218 17.32 1.94 14.21
CA THR A 218 16.13 2.11 15.07
C THR A 218 14.86 2.50 14.31
N TYR A 219 15.00 3.23 13.20
CA TYR A 219 13.86 3.74 12.43
C TYR A 219 13.61 3.00 11.12
N TYR A 220 14.25 1.86 10.92
CA TYR A 220 14.10 1.04 9.71
C TYR A 220 12.66 0.57 9.55
N GLY A 221 12.05 0.92 8.40
CA GLY A 221 10.65 0.63 8.08
C GLY A 221 9.62 1.42 8.89
N ARG A 222 10.03 2.37 9.74
CA ARG A 222 9.12 3.17 10.56
C ARG A 222 8.71 4.47 9.85
N ILE A 223 7.52 4.97 10.21
CA ILE A 223 7.08 6.28 9.72
C ILE A 223 7.88 7.38 10.41
N THR A 224 8.64 8.13 9.61
CA THR A 224 9.49 9.24 10.04
C THR A 224 8.98 10.55 9.43
N ARG A 225 9.54 11.67 9.84
CA ARG A 225 9.11 12.99 9.33
C ARG A 225 9.20 13.09 7.80
N PRO A 226 10.27 12.63 7.12
CA PRO A 226 10.31 12.61 5.66
C PRO A 226 9.21 11.77 5.03
N VAL A 227 8.84 10.63 5.64
CA VAL A 227 7.71 9.80 5.18
C VAL A 227 6.39 10.55 5.33
N ALA A 228 6.17 11.25 6.45
CA ALA A 228 4.99 12.07 6.67
C ALA A 228 4.93 13.26 5.68
N HIS A 229 6.05 13.92 5.38
CA HIS A 229 6.12 14.97 4.37
C HIS A 229 5.81 14.44 2.96
N PHE A 230 6.30 13.25 2.62
CA PHE A 230 5.94 12.61 1.35
C PHE A 230 4.44 12.34 1.27
N LEU A 231 3.83 11.78 2.33
CA LEU A 231 2.39 11.53 2.38
C LEU A 231 1.59 12.85 2.28
N TRP A 232 2.08 13.92 2.89
CA TRP A 232 1.50 15.26 2.73
C TRP A 232 1.51 15.74 1.27
N ALA A 233 2.65 15.61 0.59
CA ALA A 233 2.74 15.96 -0.84
C ALA A 233 1.72 15.15 -1.67
N LYS A 234 1.57 13.84 -1.39
CA LYS A 234 0.56 12.99 -2.06
C LYS A 234 -0.87 13.42 -1.77
N LEU A 235 -1.18 13.80 -0.53
CA LEU A 235 -2.50 14.28 -0.14
C LEU A 235 -2.84 15.60 -0.85
N ALA A 236 -1.90 16.54 -0.88
CA ALA A 236 -2.09 17.82 -1.55
C ALA A 236 -2.22 17.64 -3.08
N LEU A 237 -1.42 16.74 -3.69
CA LEU A 237 -1.50 16.43 -5.12
C LEU A 237 -2.88 15.88 -5.52
N ASN A 238 -3.52 15.14 -4.64
CA ASN A 238 -4.84 14.55 -4.88
C ASN A 238 -5.99 15.34 -4.22
N ALA A 239 -5.74 16.59 -3.78
CA ALA A 239 -6.74 17.40 -3.08
C ALA A 239 -8.04 17.58 -3.88
N GLU A 240 -7.95 17.84 -5.20
CA GLU A 240 -9.12 17.94 -6.09
C GLU A 240 -10.00 16.68 -6.06
N VAL A 241 -9.39 15.50 -5.87
CA VAL A 241 -10.08 14.22 -5.81
C VAL A 241 -10.72 14.01 -4.43
N TYR A 242 -9.99 14.34 -3.36
CA TYR A 242 -10.42 13.99 -2.00
C TYR A 242 -11.35 15.02 -1.37
N THR A 243 -11.37 16.25 -1.86
CA THR A 243 -12.34 17.27 -1.46
C THR A 243 -13.62 17.24 -2.28
N ASP A 244 -13.68 16.41 -3.32
CA ASP A 244 -14.87 16.16 -4.11
C ASP A 244 -15.76 15.13 -3.40
N ASN A 245 -16.92 15.58 -2.91
CA ASN A 245 -17.90 14.75 -2.20
C ASN A 245 -18.90 14.05 -3.13
N ASP A 246 -18.98 14.48 -4.39
CA ASP A 246 -19.82 13.84 -5.41
C ASP A 246 -19.05 13.68 -6.74
N TRP A 247 -18.19 12.69 -6.79
CA TRP A 247 -17.37 12.35 -7.95
C TRP A 247 -18.17 11.86 -9.17
N THR A 248 -19.51 11.89 -9.10
CA THR A 248 -20.39 11.43 -10.18
C THR A 248 -21.10 12.56 -10.93
N ASP A 249 -20.98 13.80 -10.49
CA ASP A 249 -21.60 14.97 -11.09
C ASP A 249 -20.77 15.62 -12.21
N GLY A 250 -19.51 15.17 -12.39
CA GLY A 250 -18.58 15.72 -13.38
C GLY A 250 -17.97 17.06 -12.98
N ILE A 251 -18.18 17.53 -11.75
CA ILE A 251 -17.63 18.78 -11.20
C ILE A 251 -16.53 18.43 -10.22
N ARG A 252 -15.31 18.87 -10.49
CA ARG A 252 -14.18 18.65 -9.60
C ARG A 252 -13.67 20.00 -9.05
N PRO A 253 -13.38 20.10 -7.76
CA PRO A 253 -12.72 21.29 -7.19
C PRO A 253 -11.41 21.60 -7.92
N ASP A 254 -11.04 22.87 -8.00
CA ASP A 254 -9.76 23.32 -8.57
C ASP A 254 -8.73 23.43 -7.42
N GLY A 255 -7.61 22.75 -7.53
CA GLY A 255 -6.55 22.73 -6.52
C GLY A 255 -5.94 24.10 -6.24
N ARG A 256 -6.05 25.07 -7.17
CA ARG A 256 -5.64 26.46 -6.94
C ARG A 256 -6.53 27.20 -5.93
N ASN A 257 -7.71 26.66 -5.65
CA ASN A 257 -8.68 27.19 -4.70
C ASN A 257 -8.80 26.34 -3.42
N ILE A 258 -7.96 25.32 -3.25
CA ILE A 258 -7.89 24.48 -2.04
C ILE A 258 -6.62 24.90 -1.31
N TYR A 259 -6.76 25.39 -0.08
CA TYR A 259 -5.65 25.99 0.68
C TYR A 259 -5.31 25.20 1.92
N PHE A 260 -4.03 25.19 2.26
CA PHE A 260 -3.46 24.56 3.45
C PHE A 260 -2.56 25.56 4.19
N ASN A 261 -2.56 25.48 5.52
CA ASN A 261 -1.58 26.20 6.31
C ASN A 261 -0.31 25.34 6.42
N VAL A 262 0.79 25.82 5.86
CA VAL A 262 2.11 25.18 5.90
C VAL A 262 3.06 26.14 6.62
N ASP A 263 3.47 25.81 7.84
CA ASP A 263 4.38 26.60 8.67
C ASP A 263 3.94 28.08 8.87
N GLY A 264 2.63 28.34 8.87
CA GLY A 264 2.03 29.66 9.05
C GLY A 264 1.73 30.40 7.74
N GLU A 265 2.10 29.85 6.60
CA GLU A 265 1.75 30.37 5.28
C GLU A 265 0.54 29.65 4.70
N GLU A 266 -0.36 30.39 4.05
CA GLU A 266 -1.52 29.83 3.35
C GLU A 266 -1.12 29.55 1.89
N LEU A 267 -0.96 28.26 1.55
CA LEU A 267 -0.54 27.78 0.24
C LEU A 267 -1.68 27.04 -0.45
N ASN A 268 -1.84 27.20 -1.76
CA ASN A 268 -2.77 26.36 -2.51
C ASN A 268 -2.26 24.90 -2.61
N ALA A 269 -3.10 23.99 -3.10
CA ALA A 269 -2.74 22.57 -3.15
C ALA A 269 -1.41 22.33 -3.88
N TRP A 270 -1.16 22.98 -4.99
CA TRP A 270 0.05 22.80 -5.81
C TRP A 270 1.30 23.35 -5.12
N GLN A 271 1.22 24.54 -4.56
CA GLN A 271 2.29 25.13 -3.75
C GLN A 271 2.60 24.27 -2.52
N THR A 272 1.57 23.67 -1.93
CA THR A 272 1.74 22.74 -0.80
C THR A 272 2.49 21.47 -1.22
N VAL A 273 2.21 20.91 -2.40
CA VAL A 273 3.00 19.80 -2.96
C VAL A 273 4.46 20.20 -3.08
N GLU A 274 4.76 21.36 -3.66
CA GLU A 274 6.13 21.84 -3.84
C GLU A 274 6.85 21.98 -2.50
N ALA A 275 6.23 22.61 -1.51
CA ALA A 275 6.80 22.83 -0.18
C ALA A 275 7.18 21.51 0.51
N TYR A 276 6.30 20.50 0.48
CA TYR A 276 6.59 19.19 1.08
C TYR A 276 7.56 18.36 0.25
N CYS A 277 7.54 18.44 -1.07
CA CYS A 277 8.57 17.83 -1.94
C CYS A 277 9.96 18.42 -1.63
N ASP A 278 10.05 19.73 -1.43
CA ASP A 278 11.30 20.40 -1.04
C ASP A 278 11.75 19.97 0.37
N SER A 279 10.82 19.76 1.29
CA SER A 279 11.12 19.27 2.64
C SER A 279 11.70 17.84 2.60
N VAL A 280 11.17 16.95 1.74
CA VAL A 280 11.75 15.62 1.53
C VAL A 280 13.14 15.72 0.89
N THR A 281 13.31 16.59 -0.09
CA THR A 281 14.62 16.84 -0.75
C THR A 281 15.66 17.33 0.27
N LYS A 282 15.28 18.30 1.13
CA LYS A 282 16.14 18.82 2.20
C LYS A 282 16.50 17.75 3.24
N SER A 283 15.72 16.69 3.37
CA SER A 283 16.04 15.56 4.24
C SER A 283 17.17 14.67 3.69
N GLY A 284 17.65 14.91 2.46
CA GLY A 284 18.82 14.24 1.89
C GLY A 284 18.50 13.10 0.91
N TYR A 285 17.24 12.82 0.65
CA TYR A 285 16.85 11.86 -0.40
C TYR A 285 17.19 12.41 -1.80
N ARG A 286 17.61 11.52 -2.69
CA ARG A 286 17.98 11.84 -4.06
C ARG A 286 17.79 10.63 -4.97
N LEU A 287 17.75 10.87 -6.28
CA LEU A 287 17.74 9.75 -7.24
C LEU A 287 19.00 8.91 -7.11
N GLU A 288 18.85 7.60 -7.20
CA GLU A 288 19.95 6.68 -7.46
C GLU A 288 20.46 6.86 -8.89
N GLU A 289 21.75 6.68 -9.09
CA GLU A 289 22.35 6.74 -10.43
C GLU A 289 21.88 5.57 -11.30
N ASP A 290 21.83 4.37 -10.74
CA ASP A 290 21.21 3.20 -11.38
C ASP A 290 19.80 2.98 -10.83
N TYR A 291 18.82 3.05 -11.73
CA TYR A 291 17.42 2.76 -11.44
C TYR A 291 17.19 1.44 -10.69
N THR A 292 17.97 0.41 -11.03
CA THR A 292 17.79 -0.95 -10.50
C THR A 292 18.22 -1.09 -9.05
N THR A 293 19.08 -0.20 -8.53
CA THR A 293 19.50 -0.18 -7.13
C THR A 293 18.32 -0.13 -6.16
N ASN A 294 17.24 0.59 -6.55
CA ASN A 294 16.04 0.71 -5.73
C ASN A 294 15.32 -0.63 -5.49
N PHE A 295 15.54 -1.61 -6.34
CA PHE A 295 14.83 -2.89 -6.38
C PHE A 295 15.79 -4.08 -6.28
N ALA A 296 17.05 -3.85 -5.95
CA ALA A 296 18.06 -4.88 -5.74
C ALA A 296 17.68 -5.81 -4.55
N VAL A 297 18.32 -6.98 -4.47
CA VAL A 297 18.09 -7.94 -3.38
C VAL A 297 18.37 -7.29 -2.01
N PHE A 298 19.42 -6.46 -1.91
CA PHE A 298 19.74 -5.69 -0.70
C PHE A 298 19.62 -4.20 -1.04
N ASN A 299 18.40 -3.67 -1.03
CA ASN A 299 18.09 -2.30 -1.43
C ASN A 299 17.85 -1.33 -0.26
N GLU A 300 18.14 -1.75 0.97
CA GLU A 300 17.96 -0.96 2.18
C GLU A 300 18.84 0.30 2.23
N SER A 301 19.94 0.32 1.49
CA SER A 301 20.84 1.49 1.43
C SER A 301 20.55 2.47 0.30
N SER A 302 19.47 2.25 -0.47
CA SER A 302 19.10 3.17 -1.57
C SER A 302 18.90 4.60 -1.06
N ALA A 303 19.53 5.56 -1.70
CA ALA A 303 19.36 6.98 -1.40
C ALA A 303 18.01 7.53 -1.90
N GLU A 304 17.28 6.75 -2.66
CA GLU A 304 16.01 7.13 -3.26
C GLU A 304 14.80 6.58 -2.49
N ASN A 305 14.90 5.40 -1.85
CA ASN A 305 13.80 4.77 -1.14
C ASN A 305 13.48 5.55 0.15
N ILE A 306 12.24 6.04 0.27
CA ILE A 306 11.79 6.89 1.39
C ILE A 306 11.06 6.06 2.43
N PHE A 307 10.15 5.19 2.00
CA PHE A 307 9.37 4.32 2.86
C PHE A 307 9.29 2.93 2.24
N ILE A 308 9.58 1.93 3.04
CA ILE A 308 9.69 0.54 2.59
C ILE A 308 8.97 -0.39 3.57
N ILE A 309 8.64 -1.58 3.09
CA ILE A 309 8.32 -2.72 3.95
C ILE A 309 9.60 -3.51 4.10
N PRO A 310 10.22 -3.53 5.30
CA PRO A 310 11.42 -4.32 5.53
C PRO A 310 11.16 -5.79 5.25
N MET A 311 12.05 -6.43 4.52
CA MET A 311 11.95 -7.85 4.20
C MET A 311 13.13 -8.62 4.80
N ASN A 312 12.85 -9.81 5.26
CA ASN A 312 13.83 -10.80 5.66
C ASN A 312 13.22 -12.19 5.49
N LYS A 313 13.75 -12.97 4.57
CA LYS A 313 13.20 -14.29 4.21
C LYS A 313 13.11 -15.29 5.36
N ASN A 314 13.84 -15.07 6.46
CA ASN A 314 13.84 -15.96 7.62
C ASN A 314 12.95 -15.47 8.77
N LEU A 315 12.68 -14.17 8.85
CA LEU A 315 12.00 -13.53 9.98
C LEU A 315 10.58 -13.09 9.66
N TYR A 316 10.31 -12.68 8.42
CA TYR A 316 9.02 -12.11 8.05
C TYR A 316 8.10 -13.11 7.36
N THR A 317 6.81 -12.85 7.48
CA THR A 317 5.76 -13.63 6.81
C THR A 317 5.22 -12.92 5.56
N ASN A 318 5.64 -11.68 5.34
CA ASN A 318 5.26 -10.91 4.15
C ASN A 318 5.75 -11.61 2.89
N GLN A 319 4.90 -11.70 1.88
CA GLN A 319 5.21 -12.45 0.67
C GLN A 319 5.20 -11.51 -0.53
N MET A 320 6.29 -11.51 -1.29
CA MET A 320 6.38 -10.79 -2.55
C MET A 320 5.75 -11.62 -3.68
N GLN A 321 4.47 -11.42 -3.93
CA GLN A 321 3.71 -12.19 -4.91
C GLN A 321 3.99 -11.79 -6.37
N TYR A 322 4.54 -10.61 -6.60
CA TYR A 322 4.62 -10.00 -7.94
C TYR A 322 5.40 -10.85 -8.94
N LEU A 323 6.66 -11.14 -8.63
CA LEU A 323 7.51 -11.95 -9.49
C LEU A 323 7.04 -13.40 -9.57
N PHE A 324 6.63 -13.96 -8.43
CA PHE A 324 6.11 -15.31 -8.34
C PHE A 324 4.87 -15.47 -9.22
N ARG A 325 3.91 -14.57 -9.14
CA ARG A 325 2.65 -14.62 -9.90
C ARG A 325 2.86 -14.44 -11.40
N SER A 326 3.84 -13.64 -11.80
CA SER A 326 4.04 -13.27 -13.21
C SER A 326 4.87 -14.27 -14.01
N ARG A 327 5.91 -14.86 -13.40
CA ARG A 327 6.83 -15.77 -14.11
C ARG A 327 6.17 -17.08 -14.53
N HIS A 328 6.53 -17.57 -15.73
CA HIS A 328 6.19 -18.94 -16.17
C HIS A 328 6.86 -19.99 -15.26
N TYR A 329 6.26 -21.15 -15.10
CA TYR A 329 6.77 -22.25 -14.27
C TYR A 329 8.23 -22.63 -14.60
N ASN A 330 8.55 -22.85 -15.89
CA ASN A 330 9.90 -23.21 -16.32
C ASN A 330 10.90 -22.06 -16.13
N HIS A 331 10.47 -20.79 -16.29
CA HIS A 331 11.29 -19.63 -16.00
C HIS A 331 11.69 -19.59 -14.52
N ALA A 332 10.72 -19.72 -13.63
CA ALA A 332 10.96 -19.73 -12.20
C ALA A 332 11.84 -20.93 -11.78
N LYS A 333 11.57 -22.12 -12.32
CA LYS A 333 12.36 -23.33 -12.07
C LYS A 333 13.82 -23.17 -12.48
N ALA A 334 14.09 -22.43 -13.58
CA ALA A 334 15.45 -22.14 -14.03
C ALA A 334 16.22 -21.25 -13.02
N TYR A 335 15.53 -20.56 -12.13
CA TYR A 335 16.09 -19.78 -11.02
C TYR A 335 16.07 -20.55 -9.69
N GLY A 336 15.65 -21.83 -9.68
CA GLY A 336 15.46 -22.59 -8.44
C GLY A 336 14.23 -22.19 -7.62
N LEU A 337 13.31 -21.47 -8.23
CA LEU A 337 12.11 -20.91 -7.61
C LEU A 337 10.84 -21.48 -8.26
N SER A 338 9.68 -21.10 -7.74
CA SER A 338 8.38 -21.41 -8.36
C SER A 338 7.77 -20.14 -9.00
N GLY A 339 6.79 -20.35 -9.87
CA GLY A 339 6.03 -19.29 -10.54
C GLY A 339 4.61 -19.75 -10.83
N GLU A 340 3.73 -18.82 -11.17
CA GLU A 340 2.31 -19.10 -11.38
C GLU A 340 1.82 -18.77 -12.80
N ASN A 341 2.68 -18.25 -13.67
CA ASN A 341 2.35 -17.89 -15.06
C ASN A 341 1.10 -17.02 -15.22
N GLY A 342 0.88 -16.06 -14.31
CA GLY A 342 -0.34 -15.26 -14.25
C GLY A 342 -0.22 -13.93 -14.98
N SER A 343 0.13 -12.88 -14.22
CA SER A 343 0.06 -11.48 -14.66
C SER A 343 0.97 -11.12 -15.83
N SER A 344 0.47 -10.21 -16.66
CA SER A 344 1.16 -9.66 -17.83
C SER A 344 0.94 -8.15 -17.92
N ALA A 345 1.83 -7.44 -18.62
CA ALA A 345 1.58 -6.07 -19.04
C ALA A 345 0.41 -6.01 -20.02
N THR A 346 -0.29 -4.87 -20.04
CA THR A 346 -1.30 -4.56 -21.05
C THR A 346 -0.68 -4.08 -22.36
N ILE A 347 -1.48 -3.99 -23.42
CA ILE A 347 -1.08 -3.36 -24.70
C ILE A 347 -0.76 -1.88 -24.52
N GLU A 348 -1.45 -1.19 -23.60
CA GLU A 348 -1.24 0.22 -23.29
C GLU A 348 0.17 0.47 -22.75
N VAL A 349 0.65 -0.39 -21.87
CA VAL A 349 2.03 -0.34 -21.37
C VAL A 349 3.03 -0.46 -22.52
N LEU A 350 2.86 -1.44 -23.42
CA LEU A 350 3.76 -1.62 -24.56
C LEU A 350 3.81 -0.37 -25.44
N LYS A 351 2.67 0.28 -25.65
CA LYS A 351 2.57 1.55 -26.41
C LYS A 351 3.28 2.70 -25.68
N THR A 352 3.05 2.85 -24.37
CA THR A 352 3.67 3.93 -23.57
C THR A 352 5.20 3.77 -23.53
N PHE A 353 5.69 2.53 -23.40
CA PHE A 353 7.12 2.22 -23.48
C PHE A 353 7.69 2.24 -24.90
N ALA A 354 6.87 2.43 -25.93
CA ALA A 354 7.23 2.32 -27.34
C ALA A 354 7.93 0.98 -27.67
N TYR A 355 7.51 -0.13 -27.04
CA TYR A 355 8.10 -1.44 -27.21
C TYR A 355 8.06 -1.91 -28.68
N GLY A 356 9.17 -2.48 -29.15
CA GLY A 356 9.31 -2.93 -30.53
C GLY A 356 9.66 -1.82 -31.53
N THR A 357 9.94 -0.61 -31.06
CA THR A 357 10.40 0.51 -31.89
C THR A 357 11.82 0.93 -31.50
N PRO A 358 12.55 1.67 -32.38
CA PRO A 358 13.86 2.24 -32.02
C PRO A 358 13.80 3.25 -30.85
N GLN A 359 12.62 3.73 -30.47
CA GLN A 359 12.40 4.71 -29.40
C GLN A 359 11.94 4.06 -28.10
N VAL A 360 12.12 2.74 -27.94
CA VAL A 360 11.75 2.04 -26.70
C VAL A 360 12.39 2.69 -25.47
N ASP A 361 11.59 2.95 -24.45
CA ASP A 361 12.11 3.52 -23.19
C ASP A 361 13.05 2.51 -22.50
N PRO A 362 14.25 2.96 -22.07
CA PRO A 362 15.27 2.08 -21.48
C PRO A 362 14.83 1.35 -20.20
N ARG A 363 13.76 1.81 -19.55
CA ARG A 363 13.19 1.14 -18.38
C ARG A 363 12.40 -0.13 -18.73
N PHE A 364 12.03 -0.34 -20.00
CA PHE A 364 11.30 -1.55 -20.39
C PHE A 364 12.03 -2.82 -19.97
N ASP A 365 13.29 -2.96 -20.36
CA ASP A 365 14.11 -4.13 -20.03
C ASP A 365 14.43 -4.27 -18.53
N LYS A 366 14.21 -3.23 -17.74
CA LYS A 366 14.37 -3.23 -16.28
C LYS A 366 13.08 -3.67 -15.57
N CYS A 367 11.93 -3.41 -16.19
CA CYS A 367 10.60 -3.65 -15.59
C CYS A 367 9.92 -4.91 -16.13
N TYR A 368 10.32 -5.41 -17.30
CA TYR A 368 9.64 -6.50 -18.00
C TYR A 368 10.57 -7.55 -18.55
N PHE A 369 10.17 -8.82 -18.42
CA PHE A 369 10.69 -9.91 -19.21
C PHE A 369 9.89 -10.02 -20.52
N ALA A 370 10.59 -10.03 -21.67
CA ALA A 370 10.02 -10.11 -23.01
C ALA A 370 10.97 -10.89 -23.92
N GLY A 371 10.45 -11.55 -24.96
CA GLY A 371 11.25 -12.36 -25.86
C GLY A 371 11.83 -13.62 -25.21
N ILE A 372 12.98 -14.07 -25.70
CA ILE A 372 13.63 -15.32 -25.23
C ILE A 372 14.05 -15.18 -23.77
N VAL A 373 13.71 -16.22 -22.99
CA VAL A 373 14.00 -16.28 -21.56
C VAL A 373 15.32 -17.00 -21.30
N TYR A 374 16.12 -16.42 -20.41
CA TYR A 374 17.42 -16.98 -20.00
C TYR A 374 17.43 -17.28 -18.50
N ASP A 375 18.20 -18.31 -18.12
CA ASP A 375 18.50 -18.55 -16.71
C ASP A 375 19.57 -17.58 -16.18
N LEU A 376 19.90 -17.64 -14.88
CA LEU A 376 20.90 -16.77 -14.25
C LEU A 376 22.33 -16.99 -14.80
N LYS A 377 22.58 -18.07 -15.55
CA LYS A 377 23.87 -18.39 -16.20
C LYS A 377 23.89 -18.00 -17.67
N GLY A 378 22.82 -17.42 -18.19
CA GLY A 378 22.69 -17.05 -19.60
C GLY A 378 22.29 -18.18 -20.53
N ASN A 379 21.86 -19.35 -20.05
CA ASN A 379 21.35 -20.42 -20.88
C ASN A 379 19.88 -20.19 -21.22
N VAL A 380 19.49 -20.57 -22.44
CA VAL A 380 18.10 -20.47 -22.89
C VAL A 380 17.20 -21.41 -22.10
N VAL A 381 16.13 -20.89 -21.55
CA VAL A 381 15.11 -21.68 -20.86
C VAL A 381 14.17 -22.33 -21.87
N ARG A 382 13.77 -23.59 -21.59
CA ARG A 382 12.88 -24.36 -22.48
C ARG A 382 11.61 -24.76 -21.74
N LEU A 383 10.54 -24.92 -22.51
CA LEU A 383 9.30 -25.56 -22.08
C LEU A 383 9.51 -27.07 -21.95
N ASP A 384 8.53 -27.77 -21.35
CA ASP A 384 8.62 -29.21 -21.11
C ASP A 384 8.65 -30.05 -22.40
N ASP A 385 8.15 -29.52 -23.50
CA ASP A 385 8.21 -30.12 -24.84
C ASP A 385 9.54 -29.84 -25.58
N GLY A 386 10.49 -29.15 -24.93
CA GLY A 386 11.79 -28.80 -25.47
C GLY A 386 11.83 -27.53 -26.32
N THR A 387 10.69 -26.88 -26.57
CA THR A 387 10.66 -25.59 -27.27
C THR A 387 11.27 -24.47 -26.43
N ILE A 388 11.80 -23.43 -27.06
CA ILE A 388 12.34 -22.26 -26.37
C ILE A 388 11.21 -21.50 -25.69
N LEU A 389 11.40 -21.17 -24.41
CA LEU A 389 10.48 -20.27 -23.72
C LEU A 389 10.74 -18.83 -24.20
N GLU A 390 9.76 -18.27 -24.90
CA GLU A 390 9.78 -16.92 -25.39
C GLU A 390 8.50 -16.20 -24.99
N TYR A 391 8.61 -15.09 -24.26
CA TYR A 391 7.44 -14.28 -23.95
C TYR A 391 7.08 -13.41 -25.16
N LEU A 392 5.78 -13.42 -25.51
CA LEU A 392 5.21 -12.71 -26.66
C LEU A 392 4.40 -11.49 -26.19
N PRO A 393 5.04 -10.31 -26.03
CA PRO A 393 4.43 -9.15 -25.36
C PRO A 393 3.11 -8.68 -25.97
N TRP A 394 3.00 -8.70 -27.31
CA TRP A 394 1.80 -8.22 -28.00
C TRP A 394 0.63 -9.21 -27.98
N GLU A 395 0.91 -10.48 -27.67
CA GLU A 395 -0.12 -11.53 -27.57
C GLU A 395 -0.70 -11.53 -26.16
N VAL A 396 -1.69 -10.65 -25.92
CA VAL A 396 -2.37 -10.55 -24.61
C VAL A 396 -3.84 -10.17 -24.78
N ALA A 397 -4.72 -10.91 -24.10
CA ALA A 397 -6.15 -10.64 -24.00
C ALA A 397 -6.67 -11.15 -22.64
N LEU A 398 -7.94 -10.85 -22.32
CA LEU A 398 -8.55 -11.31 -21.07
C LEU A 398 -8.67 -12.83 -20.99
N ASP A 399 -8.95 -13.48 -22.12
CA ASP A 399 -8.98 -14.93 -22.23
C ASP A 399 -8.15 -15.35 -23.44
N ILE A 400 -7.14 -16.14 -23.18
CA ILE A 400 -6.19 -16.69 -24.16
C ILE A 400 -6.19 -18.22 -24.12
N SER A 401 -7.25 -18.81 -23.56
CA SER A 401 -7.43 -20.25 -23.50
C SER A 401 -7.47 -20.85 -24.91
N ASN A 402 -6.75 -21.95 -25.10
CA ASN A 402 -6.59 -22.66 -26.38
C ASN A 402 -5.82 -21.90 -27.48
N GLU A 403 -5.27 -20.72 -27.19
CA GLU A 403 -4.38 -20.03 -28.13
C GLU A 403 -2.99 -20.70 -28.14
N PRO A 404 -2.25 -20.70 -29.27
CA PRO A 404 -0.90 -21.28 -29.35
C PRO A 404 0.08 -20.64 -28.35
N TYR A 405 -0.16 -19.40 -27.96
CA TYR A 405 0.64 -18.60 -27.03
C TYR A 405 0.08 -18.58 -25.60
N GLU A 406 -0.87 -19.44 -25.25
CA GLU A 406 -1.50 -19.48 -23.93
C GLU A 406 -0.49 -19.42 -22.78
N LYS A 407 0.62 -20.16 -22.89
CA LYS A 407 1.66 -20.20 -21.86
C LYS A 407 2.63 -19.01 -21.90
N THR A 408 2.81 -18.39 -23.06
CA THR A 408 3.89 -17.43 -23.33
C THR A 408 3.41 -15.99 -23.54
N ALA A 409 2.10 -15.79 -23.66
CA ALA A 409 1.49 -14.48 -23.90
C ALA A 409 1.87 -13.42 -22.87
N GLY A 410 2.14 -12.21 -23.35
CA GLY A 410 2.37 -10.99 -22.58
C GLY A 410 3.78 -10.83 -22.00
N ALA A 411 4.21 -9.57 -21.85
CA ALA A 411 5.42 -9.22 -21.11
C ALA A 411 5.20 -9.46 -19.60
N ARG A 412 6.23 -9.95 -18.92
CA ARG A 412 6.16 -10.38 -17.52
C ARG A 412 6.90 -9.44 -16.60
N MET A 413 6.47 -9.35 -15.35
CA MET A 413 7.12 -8.51 -14.35
C MET A 413 8.58 -8.90 -14.11
N LYS A 414 9.48 -7.91 -14.10
CA LYS A 414 10.92 -8.07 -13.81
C LYS A 414 11.43 -7.11 -12.74
N LYS A 415 10.75 -6.03 -12.50
CA LYS A 415 11.18 -4.84 -11.74
C LYS A 415 12.14 -5.08 -10.57
N TYR A 416 11.81 -6.02 -9.69
CA TYR A 416 12.69 -6.41 -8.59
C TYR A 416 13.73 -7.42 -9.07
N GLU A 417 14.97 -7.26 -8.62
CA GLU A 417 16.00 -8.26 -8.80
C GLU A 417 15.55 -9.59 -8.18
N VAL A 418 15.88 -10.70 -8.83
CA VAL A 418 15.49 -12.03 -8.36
C VAL A 418 16.45 -12.50 -7.28
N ASP A 419 15.96 -12.68 -6.07
CA ASP A 419 16.70 -13.41 -5.01
C ASP A 419 16.58 -14.91 -5.26
N ASP A 420 17.62 -15.53 -5.82
CA ASP A 420 17.70 -16.97 -6.10
C ASP A 420 17.83 -17.80 -4.81
N THR A 421 18.06 -17.15 -3.68
CA THR A 421 18.07 -17.76 -2.35
C THR A 421 16.74 -17.63 -1.61
N GLY A 422 15.73 -17.07 -2.27
CA GLY A 422 14.39 -16.87 -1.72
C GLY A 422 13.75 -18.16 -1.20
N THR A 423 13.00 -18.07 -0.12
CA THR A 423 12.26 -19.20 0.49
C THR A 423 10.78 -19.17 0.13
N LYS A 424 10.00 -20.17 0.56
CA LYS A 424 8.59 -20.32 0.18
C LYS A 424 8.36 -20.16 -1.34
N ASP A 425 9.12 -20.94 -2.11
CA ASP A 425 9.02 -20.93 -3.58
C ASP A 425 9.36 -19.57 -4.22
N GLY A 426 10.14 -18.74 -3.54
CA GLY A 426 10.54 -17.40 -4.02
C GLY A 426 9.55 -16.29 -3.63
N LYS A 427 8.62 -16.55 -2.73
CA LYS A 427 7.72 -15.53 -2.18
C LYS A 427 8.35 -14.73 -1.05
N LEU A 428 9.30 -15.31 -0.32
CA LEU A 428 10.08 -14.65 0.72
C LEU A 428 11.49 -14.38 0.21
N MET A 429 11.81 -13.11 0.04
CA MET A 429 13.07 -12.60 -0.50
C MET A 429 13.63 -11.53 0.44
N GLU A 430 14.87 -11.11 0.20
CA GLU A 430 15.54 -10.05 0.97
C GLU A 430 15.27 -8.64 0.45
N ASN A 431 14.68 -8.50 -0.75
CA ASN A 431 14.36 -7.18 -1.30
C ASN A 431 13.30 -6.48 -0.44
N ASP A 432 13.61 -5.32 0.13
CA ASP A 432 12.60 -4.47 0.73
C ASP A 432 11.57 -4.02 -0.31
N ILE A 433 10.29 -4.08 0.06
CA ILE A 433 9.21 -3.64 -0.84
C ILE A 433 9.11 -2.12 -0.78
N VAL A 434 9.32 -1.46 -1.89
CA VAL A 434 9.30 0.00 -1.99
C VAL A 434 7.87 0.52 -2.00
N LEU A 435 7.54 1.37 -1.03
CA LEU A 435 6.26 2.08 -0.95
C LEU A 435 6.36 3.48 -1.52
N TYR A 436 7.38 4.25 -1.09
CA TYR A 436 7.62 5.63 -1.52
C TYR A 436 9.09 5.81 -1.89
N ARG A 437 9.36 6.54 -2.98
CA ARG A 437 10.72 6.83 -3.43
C ARG A 437 10.84 8.22 -4.07
N TYR A 438 12.05 8.74 -4.14
CA TYR A 438 12.33 10.13 -4.49
C TYR A 438 11.95 10.51 -5.93
N ALA A 439 11.93 9.57 -6.88
CA ALA A 439 11.42 9.85 -8.22
C ALA A 439 9.96 10.34 -8.18
N ASP A 440 9.13 9.83 -7.24
CA ASP A 440 7.75 10.33 -7.08
C ASP A 440 7.74 11.76 -6.54
N VAL A 441 8.68 12.12 -5.66
CA VAL A 441 8.83 13.52 -5.19
C VAL A 441 9.04 14.47 -6.37
N LEU A 442 9.94 14.10 -7.28
CA LEU A 442 10.22 14.92 -8.47
C LEU A 442 9.00 15.00 -9.40
N LEU A 443 8.36 13.87 -9.70
CA LEU A 443 7.22 13.86 -10.60
C LEU A 443 5.97 14.51 -9.99
N MET A 444 5.75 14.41 -8.67
CA MET A 444 4.70 15.16 -7.97
C MET A 444 4.96 16.66 -8.05
N LYS A 445 6.21 17.09 -7.83
CA LYS A 445 6.59 18.51 -7.92
C LYS A 445 6.43 19.04 -9.35
N SER A 446 6.89 18.28 -10.36
CA SER A 446 6.68 18.64 -11.77
C SER A 446 5.20 18.79 -12.13
N GLU A 447 4.36 17.83 -11.68
CA GLU A 447 2.91 17.88 -11.93
C GLU A 447 2.25 19.08 -11.24
N ALA A 448 2.62 19.37 -9.99
CA ALA A 448 2.10 20.52 -9.24
C ALA A 448 2.43 21.84 -9.92
N LYS A 449 3.67 22.04 -10.36
CA LYS A 449 4.09 23.20 -11.14
C LYS A 449 3.24 23.37 -12.41
N VAL A 450 3.09 22.32 -13.21
CA VAL A 450 2.27 22.36 -14.43
C VAL A 450 0.81 22.71 -14.13
N ARG A 451 0.22 22.12 -13.08
CA ARG A 451 -1.16 22.44 -12.65
C ARG A 451 -1.30 23.88 -12.14
N ASN A 452 -0.25 24.42 -11.56
CA ASN A 452 -0.19 25.82 -11.09
C ASN A 452 0.16 26.83 -12.21
N GLY A 453 0.40 26.34 -13.44
CA GLY A 453 0.77 27.17 -14.60
C GLY A 453 2.26 27.51 -14.69
N GLU A 454 3.10 26.75 -13.98
CA GLU A 454 4.55 26.90 -13.95
C GLU A 454 5.26 25.83 -14.79
N ASN A 455 6.56 26.00 -15.00
CA ASN A 455 7.37 25.04 -15.76
C ASN A 455 7.87 23.90 -14.86
N GLY A 456 7.52 22.65 -15.21
CA GLY A 456 7.93 21.42 -14.50
C GLY A 456 9.02 20.63 -15.21
N ASP A 457 9.65 21.16 -16.26
CA ASP A 457 10.58 20.42 -17.13
C ASP A 457 11.82 19.91 -16.38
N GLU A 458 12.32 20.68 -15.41
CA GLU A 458 13.53 20.33 -14.68
C GLU A 458 13.33 19.00 -13.92
N GLU A 459 12.30 18.91 -13.12
CA GLU A 459 12.02 17.75 -12.30
C GLU A 459 11.72 16.51 -13.16
N LEU A 460 10.89 16.67 -14.19
CA LEU A 460 10.60 15.61 -15.15
C LEU A 460 11.89 15.06 -15.79
N ASN A 461 12.73 15.96 -16.32
CA ASN A 461 13.90 15.55 -17.08
C ASN A 461 15.08 15.07 -16.20
N ARG A 462 15.07 15.37 -14.91
CA ARG A 462 15.97 14.71 -13.94
C ARG A 462 15.66 13.22 -13.84
N VAL A 463 14.39 12.82 -13.78
CA VAL A 463 13.98 11.40 -13.77
C VAL A 463 14.36 10.72 -15.09
N ARG A 464 14.11 11.38 -16.21
CA ARG A 464 14.39 10.85 -17.56
C ARG A 464 15.88 10.69 -17.85
N SER A 465 16.69 11.67 -17.49
CA SER A 465 18.14 11.67 -17.74
C SER A 465 18.86 10.53 -17.03
N ARG A 466 18.39 10.10 -15.85
CA ARG A 466 18.94 8.96 -15.11
C ARG A 466 19.00 7.67 -15.94
N VAL A 467 18.02 7.47 -16.81
CA VAL A 467 17.91 6.30 -17.67
C VAL A 467 18.28 6.59 -19.14
N ALA A 468 18.93 7.73 -19.39
CA ALA A 468 19.28 8.22 -20.73
C ALA A 468 18.08 8.34 -21.69
N ALA A 469 16.88 8.54 -21.16
CA ALA A 469 15.70 8.81 -21.97
C ALA A 469 15.72 10.24 -22.54
N PRO A 470 15.22 10.47 -23.77
CA PRO A 470 15.22 11.79 -24.38
C PRO A 470 14.44 12.83 -23.57
N TYR A 471 14.84 14.10 -23.68
CA TYR A 471 14.10 15.23 -23.10
C TYR A 471 12.63 15.24 -23.53
N ARG A 472 11.75 15.60 -22.58
CA ARG A 472 10.33 15.89 -22.84
C ARG A 472 9.92 17.18 -22.14
N GLU A 473 9.01 17.94 -22.78
CA GLU A 473 8.31 19.04 -22.14
C GLU A 473 7.32 18.49 -21.09
N ALA A 474 7.26 19.13 -19.93
CA ALA A 474 6.33 18.77 -18.87
C ALA A 474 4.93 19.30 -19.18
N THR A 475 4.09 18.42 -19.64
CA THR A 475 2.64 18.60 -19.76
C THR A 475 1.93 17.54 -18.95
N LEU A 476 0.64 17.72 -18.62
CA LEU A 476 -0.10 16.70 -17.89
C LEU A 476 -0.07 15.35 -18.61
N ASN A 477 -0.16 15.32 -19.95
CA ASN A 477 -0.10 14.08 -20.71
C ASN A 477 1.27 13.40 -20.62
N THR A 478 2.35 14.17 -20.80
CA THR A 478 3.72 13.62 -20.73
C THR A 478 4.05 13.16 -19.31
N LEU A 479 3.53 13.83 -18.29
CA LEU A 479 3.69 13.44 -16.89
C LEU A 479 2.93 12.14 -16.56
N LEU A 480 1.72 11.97 -17.06
CA LEU A 480 0.97 10.72 -16.88
C LEU A 480 1.66 9.52 -17.52
N ASP A 481 2.23 9.71 -18.73
CA ASP A 481 3.04 8.70 -19.39
C ASP A 481 4.33 8.41 -18.60
N GLU A 482 5.04 9.47 -18.16
CA GLU A 482 6.26 9.31 -17.38
C GLU A 482 6.04 8.56 -16.06
N ARG A 483 4.92 8.82 -15.39
CA ARG A 483 4.54 8.09 -14.19
C ARG A 483 4.32 6.60 -14.47
N GLN A 484 3.74 6.22 -15.61
CA GLN A 484 3.61 4.82 -16.02
C GLN A 484 4.97 4.17 -16.34
N LEU A 485 5.86 4.90 -17.03
CA LEU A 485 7.22 4.45 -17.35
C LEU A 485 8.05 4.22 -16.07
N GLU A 486 7.94 5.15 -15.13
CA GLU A 486 8.74 5.14 -13.91
C GLU A 486 8.21 4.17 -12.84
N PHE A 487 6.88 4.17 -12.61
CA PHE A 487 6.25 3.43 -11.51
C PHE A 487 5.59 2.12 -11.95
N ALA A 488 5.92 1.58 -13.11
CA ALA A 488 5.43 0.27 -13.54
C ALA A 488 5.57 -0.76 -12.40
N TRP A 489 4.49 -1.50 -12.09
CA TRP A 489 4.41 -2.51 -11.03
C TRP A 489 4.52 -1.99 -9.58
N GLU A 490 4.43 -0.68 -9.32
CA GLU A 490 4.47 -0.14 -7.96
C GLU A 490 3.08 0.14 -7.36
N GLY A 491 2.00 -0.13 -8.10
CA GLY A 491 0.63 -0.03 -7.59
C GLY A 491 0.09 1.40 -7.46
N TRP A 492 0.59 2.36 -8.25
CA TRP A 492 0.14 3.76 -8.22
C TRP A 492 -0.76 4.15 -9.39
N ARG A 493 -0.86 3.32 -10.42
CA ARG A 493 -1.52 3.68 -11.68
C ARG A 493 -2.98 4.06 -11.51
N ARG A 494 -3.75 3.35 -10.65
CA ARG A 494 -5.16 3.69 -10.40
C ARG A 494 -5.30 5.12 -9.86
N GLN A 495 -4.50 5.49 -8.85
CA GLN A 495 -4.54 6.82 -8.26
C GLN A 495 -4.22 7.90 -9.30
N ASP A 496 -3.23 7.66 -10.15
CA ASP A 496 -2.88 8.57 -11.24
C ASP A 496 -4.05 8.72 -12.23
N LEU A 497 -4.62 7.62 -12.71
CA LEU A 497 -5.72 7.66 -13.66
C LEU A 497 -6.97 8.35 -13.09
N VAL A 498 -7.27 8.17 -11.79
CA VAL A 498 -8.38 8.87 -11.12
C VAL A 498 -8.10 10.37 -11.06
N ARG A 499 -6.88 10.78 -10.67
CA ARG A 499 -6.48 12.19 -10.58
C ARG A 499 -6.52 12.88 -11.94
N PHE A 500 -6.12 12.19 -13.00
CA PHE A 500 -6.15 12.70 -14.38
C PHE A 500 -7.54 12.59 -15.06
N GLY A 501 -8.55 12.03 -14.37
CA GLY A 501 -9.89 11.86 -14.93
C GLY A 501 -9.98 10.81 -16.04
N LEU A 502 -9.07 9.84 -16.08
CA LEU A 502 -8.93 8.87 -17.15
C LEU A 502 -9.22 7.42 -16.74
N PHE A 503 -9.51 7.19 -15.45
CA PHE A 503 -9.71 5.83 -14.92
C PHE A 503 -10.89 5.09 -15.60
N THR A 504 -11.94 5.81 -15.97
CA THR A 504 -13.15 5.22 -16.58
C THR A 504 -13.12 5.17 -18.11
N ARG A 505 -12.03 5.63 -18.75
CA ARG A 505 -11.93 5.61 -20.21
C ARG A 505 -11.83 4.17 -20.76
N PRO A 506 -12.35 3.89 -21.97
CA PRO A 506 -12.08 2.63 -22.63
C PRO A 506 -10.64 2.57 -23.15
N TYR A 507 -10.07 1.36 -23.23
CA TYR A 507 -8.79 1.09 -23.87
C TYR A 507 -8.75 -0.34 -24.39
N SER A 508 -7.80 -0.65 -25.27
CA SER A 508 -7.63 -1.89 -26.05
C SER A 508 -8.67 -3.02 -25.83
N SER A 509 -8.53 -3.78 -24.77
CA SER A 509 -9.41 -4.92 -24.43
C SER A 509 -10.48 -4.60 -23.37
N ARG A 510 -10.61 -3.33 -22.97
CA ARG A 510 -11.56 -2.89 -21.96
C ARG A 510 -12.55 -1.88 -22.55
N PRO A 511 -13.81 -2.29 -22.82
CA PRO A 511 -14.87 -1.35 -23.11
C PRO A 511 -15.26 -0.55 -21.86
N GLN A 512 -15.78 0.66 -22.04
CA GLN A 512 -16.38 1.41 -20.94
C GLN A 512 -17.70 0.75 -20.52
N LEU A 513 -17.92 0.56 -19.21
CA LEU A 513 -19.20 0.05 -18.72
C LEU A 513 -20.31 1.08 -18.86
N ALA A 514 -21.55 0.60 -18.97
CA ALA A 514 -22.73 1.45 -18.95
C ALA A 514 -22.80 2.25 -17.63
N GLY A 515 -22.91 3.57 -17.74
CA GLY A 515 -22.94 4.49 -16.59
C GLY A 515 -21.57 4.84 -16.00
N GLU A 516 -20.49 4.18 -16.38
CA GLU A 516 -19.16 4.42 -15.85
C GLU A 516 -18.60 5.81 -16.16
N ALA A 517 -19.07 6.41 -17.25
CA ALA A 517 -18.72 7.79 -17.61
C ALA A 517 -19.05 8.83 -16.52
N SER A 518 -19.97 8.51 -15.60
CA SER A 518 -20.23 9.34 -14.41
C SER A 518 -19.07 9.37 -13.41
N GLY A 519 -18.12 8.43 -13.49
CA GLY A 519 -17.02 8.34 -12.53
C GLY A 519 -17.29 7.44 -11.33
N TYR A 520 -18.46 6.77 -11.23
CA TYR A 520 -18.82 6.01 -10.03
C TYR A 520 -17.82 4.91 -9.67
N THR A 521 -17.12 4.30 -10.64
CA THR A 521 -16.12 3.27 -10.42
C THR A 521 -14.78 3.80 -9.92
N THR A 522 -14.59 5.12 -9.84
CA THR A 522 -13.35 5.71 -9.28
C THR A 522 -13.13 5.39 -7.81
N VAL A 523 -14.19 4.98 -7.11
CA VAL A 523 -14.12 4.38 -5.77
C VAL A 523 -14.78 3.00 -5.78
N PHE A 524 -14.40 2.14 -4.85
CA PHE A 524 -15.01 0.83 -4.66
C PHE A 524 -16.30 0.94 -3.82
N PRO A 525 -17.24 -0.02 -3.97
CA PRO A 525 -18.44 -0.05 -3.14
C PRO A 525 -18.11 -0.33 -1.69
N ILE A 526 -18.91 0.20 -0.77
CA ILE A 526 -18.91 -0.25 0.62
C ILE A 526 -19.42 -1.70 0.64
N PRO A 527 -18.67 -2.66 1.25
CA PRO A 527 -19.05 -4.06 1.23
C PRO A 527 -20.43 -4.30 1.85
N ASP A 528 -21.25 -5.11 1.20
CA ASP A 528 -22.63 -5.36 1.62
C ASP A 528 -22.72 -5.97 3.02
N LYS A 529 -21.81 -6.87 3.39
CA LYS A 529 -21.68 -7.43 4.74
C LYS A 529 -21.56 -6.34 5.81
N VAL A 530 -20.73 -5.31 5.55
CA VAL A 530 -20.50 -4.20 6.47
C VAL A 530 -21.77 -3.33 6.61
N ARG A 531 -22.44 -3.04 5.49
CA ARG A 531 -23.69 -2.27 5.49
C ARG A 531 -24.82 -2.97 6.24
N ARG A 532 -24.92 -4.29 6.11
CA ARG A 532 -25.91 -5.08 6.88
C ARG A 532 -25.65 -5.04 8.40
N MET A 533 -24.40 -4.93 8.81
CA MET A 533 -24.03 -4.82 10.23
C MET A 533 -24.27 -3.42 10.78
N ASN A 534 -24.18 -2.38 9.93
CA ASN A 534 -24.36 -0.99 10.32
C ASN A 534 -25.28 -0.25 9.33
N PRO A 535 -26.58 -0.07 9.67
CA PRO A 535 -27.55 0.58 8.80
C PRO A 535 -27.32 2.09 8.59
N ASN A 536 -26.39 2.71 9.33
CA ASN A 536 -26.02 4.11 9.12
C ASN A 536 -25.12 4.32 7.91
N LEU A 537 -24.67 3.24 7.26
CA LEU A 537 -23.81 3.32 6.09
C LEU A 537 -24.63 3.35 4.80
N VAL A 538 -24.44 4.41 4.04
CA VAL A 538 -25.03 4.60 2.72
C VAL A 538 -24.05 4.14 1.65
N GLN A 539 -24.54 3.42 0.64
CA GLN A 539 -23.70 2.95 -0.46
C GLN A 539 -23.19 4.12 -1.32
N ASN A 540 -21.97 3.96 -1.83
CA ASN A 540 -21.42 4.91 -2.79
C ASN A 540 -22.32 5.02 -4.06
N PRO A 541 -22.43 6.22 -4.67
CA PRO A 541 -23.21 6.41 -5.90
C PRO A 541 -22.85 5.38 -6.99
N GLY A 542 -23.83 4.94 -7.77
CA GLY A 542 -23.67 3.97 -8.85
C GLY A 542 -23.69 2.49 -8.43
N TYR A 543 -23.51 2.19 -7.15
CA TYR A 543 -23.63 0.82 -6.60
C TYR A 543 -25.00 0.60 -5.93
N LYS A 544 -25.50 -0.64 -5.99
CA LYS A 544 -26.82 -1.02 -5.45
C LYS A 544 -26.71 -1.82 -4.17
#